data_023384cd4a5d8e1f5a7ec9edb482e2cb
#
_entry.id   023384cd4a5d8e1f5a7ec9edb482e2cb
#
_cell.length_a   1.000
_cell.length_b   1.000
_cell.length_c   1.000
_cell.angle_alpha   90.00
_cell.angle_beta   90.00
_cell.angle_gamma   90.00
#
_symmetry.space_group_name_H-M   'P 1'
#
loop_
_entity.id
_entity.type
_entity.pdbx_description
1 polymer ?
#
loop_
_entity_poly.entity_id
_entity_poly.type
_entity_poly.pdbx_seq_one_letter_code
_entity_poly.pdbx_strand_id
1 'polypeptide(L)'
;MAVGDARGRATILGRFVGRPAGRLFAHFLRESKSAAGIIVWIGIGIVLAIIFMAILAPFLAPFDPNTKVANPETPPGGAFVMGIDRSGQDVLSRIIWGARIPLAIIAVATTISLAIGLPMGLLSGFVGGRLDRILVLVMDSIYAFPGLLLAIVIAAIIGRGVLNISVAIAIVYIPTYFRVIRNHVSQVKQEPYVEAAIALGMPRRRVIMRYVLPNVAQSIPVIFSVNAADSVLTEAGLTFLGLGLPPGIPDWGFDISLNWQRFEASWWATFYPGLFILILTTALTFVGEGLNDILNPLLRKRDLKATVEA
;
A
#
# COMPACT_ATOMS: atom_id res chain seq x y z
N MET A 1 23.01 17.74 -53.09
CA MET A 1 21.56 17.66 -52.95
C MET A 1 21.23 16.66 -51.85
N ALA A 2 21.19 17.09 -50.58
CA ALA A 2 20.67 16.41 -49.41
C ALA A 2 20.87 17.27 -48.14
N VAL A 3 20.10 18.33 -48.00
CA VAL A 3 20.01 19.16 -46.80
C VAL A 3 18.52 19.29 -46.46
N GLY A 4 17.93 18.23 -45.96
CA GLY A 4 16.51 18.26 -45.68
C GLY A 4 16.06 17.14 -44.75
N ASP A 5 16.64 17.00 -43.54
CA ASP A 5 15.98 16.19 -42.50
C ASP A 5 16.50 16.41 -41.05
N ALA A 6 17.16 17.53 -40.79
CA ALA A 6 17.59 17.87 -39.41
C ALA A 6 16.44 18.46 -38.56
N ARG A 7 15.40 18.99 -39.15
CA ARG A 7 14.25 19.60 -38.41
C ARG A 7 13.22 18.59 -37.93
N GLY A 8 13.08 17.45 -38.61
CA GLY A 8 12.15 16.38 -38.19
C GLY A 8 12.64 15.61 -36.90
N ARG A 9 13.94 15.44 -36.76
CA ARG A 9 14.54 14.70 -35.61
C ARG A 9 14.54 15.51 -34.31
N ALA A 10 14.67 16.84 -34.38
CA ALA A 10 14.62 17.70 -33.20
C ALA A 10 13.21 17.76 -32.57
N THR A 11 12.15 17.59 -33.38
CA THR A 11 10.76 17.62 -32.90
C THR A 11 10.37 16.32 -32.19
N ILE A 12 10.98 15.18 -32.53
CA ILE A 12 10.73 13.89 -31.88
C ILE A 12 11.42 13.83 -30.50
N LEU A 13 12.65 14.34 -30.38
CA LEU A 13 13.37 14.40 -29.08
C LEU A 13 12.73 15.40 -28.09
N GLY A 14 12.19 16.51 -28.58
CA GLY A 14 11.48 17.50 -27.73
C GLY A 14 10.16 16.99 -27.14
N ARG A 15 9.52 15.98 -27.76
CA ARG A 15 8.29 15.37 -27.27
C ARG A 15 8.49 14.41 -26.09
N PHE A 16 9.69 13.86 -25.89
CA PHE A 16 9.99 12.89 -24.83
C PHE A 16 10.44 13.52 -23.51
N VAL A 17 10.88 14.79 -23.51
CA VAL A 17 11.47 15.47 -22.34
C VAL A 17 10.48 16.35 -21.56
N GLY A 18 9.22 16.49 -22.00
CA GLY A 18 8.27 17.44 -21.42
C GLY A 18 7.20 16.81 -20.50
N ARG A 19 7.35 16.96 -19.20
CA ARG A 19 6.34 16.82 -18.11
C ARG A 19 5.63 15.46 -18.02
N PRO A 20 6.25 14.43 -17.43
CA PRO A 20 5.59 13.13 -17.24
C PRO A 20 4.36 13.19 -16.31
N ALA A 21 4.39 13.99 -15.24
CA ALA A 21 3.33 14.05 -14.25
C ALA A 21 1.99 14.61 -14.79
N GLY A 22 2.03 15.66 -15.62
CA GLY A 22 0.81 16.23 -16.18
C GLY A 22 0.13 15.35 -17.23
N ARG A 23 0.91 14.55 -17.97
CA ARG A 23 0.36 13.59 -18.95
C ARG A 23 -0.21 12.35 -18.26
N LEU A 24 0.38 11.90 -17.18
CA LEU A 24 -0.14 10.80 -16.35
C LEU A 24 -1.48 11.18 -15.72
N PHE A 25 -1.57 12.38 -15.15
CA PHE A 25 -2.81 12.86 -14.56
C PHE A 25 -3.92 13.05 -15.61
N ALA A 26 -3.60 13.61 -16.78
CA ALA A 26 -4.54 13.74 -17.89
C ALA A 26 -4.98 12.36 -18.44
N HIS A 27 -4.06 11.39 -18.47
CA HIS A 27 -4.37 10.02 -18.86
C HIS A 27 -5.27 9.34 -17.82
N PHE A 28 -4.95 9.47 -16.54
CA PHE A 28 -5.76 8.97 -15.43
C PHE A 28 -7.20 9.51 -15.50
N LEU A 29 -7.38 10.82 -15.71
CA LEU A 29 -8.70 11.44 -15.86
C LEU A 29 -9.45 10.94 -17.11
N ARG A 30 -8.75 10.61 -18.19
CA ARG A 30 -9.36 10.09 -19.40
C ARG A 30 -9.83 8.64 -19.25
N GLU A 31 -9.06 7.83 -18.54
CA GLU A 31 -9.36 6.41 -18.23
C GLU A 31 -10.27 6.26 -16.99
N SER A 32 -10.58 7.33 -16.28
CA SER A 32 -11.43 7.30 -15.08
C SER A 32 -12.86 6.79 -15.34
N LYS A 33 -13.29 6.74 -16.60
CA LYS A 33 -14.59 6.18 -17.03
C LYS A 33 -14.50 4.71 -17.46
N SER A 34 -13.31 4.12 -17.51
CA SER A 34 -13.13 2.69 -17.74
C SER A 34 -13.53 1.89 -16.51
N ALA A 35 -13.77 0.58 -16.67
CA ALA A 35 -14.06 -0.31 -15.53
C ALA A 35 -12.96 -0.24 -14.46
N ALA A 36 -11.68 -0.24 -14.88
CA ALA A 36 -10.53 -0.07 -13.98
C ALA A 36 -10.58 1.28 -13.24
N GLY A 37 -10.92 2.37 -13.95
CA GLY A 37 -11.07 3.68 -13.34
C GLY A 37 -12.17 3.73 -12.28
N ILE A 38 -13.31 3.11 -12.53
CA ILE A 38 -14.43 3.02 -11.58
C ILE A 38 -13.98 2.27 -10.31
N ILE A 39 -13.28 1.15 -10.45
CA ILE A 39 -12.76 0.36 -9.33
C ILE A 39 -11.80 1.20 -8.46
N VAL A 40 -10.88 1.95 -9.09
CA VAL A 40 -9.99 2.88 -8.37
C VAL A 40 -10.78 3.91 -7.57
N TRP A 41 -11.78 4.55 -8.18
CA TRP A 41 -12.58 5.56 -7.49
C TRP A 41 -13.40 4.99 -6.33
N ILE A 42 -13.95 3.78 -6.48
CA ILE A 42 -14.62 3.07 -5.38
C ILE A 42 -13.62 2.81 -4.25
N GLY A 43 -12.44 2.26 -4.57
CA GLY A 43 -11.40 2.01 -3.58
C GLY A 43 -10.96 3.28 -2.85
N ILE A 44 -10.65 4.35 -3.58
CA ILE A 44 -10.30 5.66 -3.00
C ILE A 44 -11.44 6.18 -2.13
N GLY A 45 -12.69 6.11 -2.59
CA GLY A 45 -13.85 6.57 -1.84
C GLY A 45 -14.00 5.86 -0.49
N ILE A 46 -13.83 4.54 -0.47
CA ILE A 46 -13.89 3.73 0.76
C ILE A 46 -12.72 4.08 1.70
N VAL A 47 -11.49 4.17 1.18
CA VAL A 47 -10.31 4.54 1.99
C VAL A 47 -10.51 5.93 2.60
N LEU A 48 -10.96 6.91 1.81
CA LEU A 48 -11.24 8.26 2.32
C LEU A 48 -12.37 8.26 3.36
N ALA A 49 -13.42 7.46 3.17
CA ALA A 49 -14.50 7.32 4.15
C ALA A 49 -13.98 6.76 5.49
N ILE A 50 -13.11 5.75 5.46
CA ILE A 50 -12.49 5.19 6.67
C ILE A 50 -11.54 6.21 7.33
N ILE A 51 -10.73 6.95 6.55
CA ILE A 51 -9.88 8.03 7.07
C ILE A 51 -10.74 9.11 7.73
N PHE A 52 -11.83 9.51 7.08
CA PHE A 52 -12.75 10.52 7.60
C PHE A 52 -13.42 10.04 8.89
N MET A 53 -13.87 8.77 8.93
CA MET A 53 -14.40 8.11 10.11
C MET A 53 -13.38 8.12 11.25
N ALA A 54 -12.11 7.80 10.99
CA ALA A 54 -11.05 7.79 11.99
C ALA A 54 -10.74 9.20 12.55
N ILE A 55 -10.73 10.23 11.70
CA ILE A 55 -10.50 11.61 12.11
C ILE A 55 -11.66 12.11 12.96
N LEU A 56 -12.88 11.89 12.51
CA LEU A 56 -14.11 12.34 13.18
C LEU A 56 -14.58 11.38 14.30
N ALA A 57 -13.80 10.40 14.68
CA ALA A 57 -14.16 9.44 15.72
C ALA A 57 -14.72 10.08 17.00
N PRO A 58 -14.17 11.19 17.55
CA PRO A 58 -14.72 11.83 18.74
C PRO A 58 -16.15 12.36 18.58
N PHE A 59 -16.58 12.59 17.34
CA PHE A 59 -17.93 13.13 17.02
C PHE A 59 -18.89 12.06 16.53
N LEU A 60 -18.37 10.99 15.91
CA LEU A 60 -19.17 9.93 15.31
C LEU A 60 -19.43 8.77 16.26
N ALA A 61 -18.52 8.52 17.22
CA ALA A 61 -18.70 7.44 18.18
C ALA A 61 -19.78 7.79 19.20
N PRO A 62 -20.83 6.95 19.37
CA PRO A 62 -21.89 7.21 20.32
C PRO A 62 -21.41 7.22 21.79
N PHE A 63 -20.38 6.43 22.08
CA PHE A 63 -19.84 6.24 23.42
C PHE A 63 -18.30 6.31 23.42
N ASP A 64 -17.72 6.50 24.61
CA ASP A 64 -16.29 6.29 24.79
C ASP A 64 -15.97 4.80 24.56
N PRO A 65 -14.97 4.46 23.69
CA PRO A 65 -14.69 3.08 23.30
C PRO A 65 -14.17 2.21 24.44
N ASN A 66 -13.73 2.79 25.54
CA ASN A 66 -13.15 2.07 26.68
C ASN A 66 -14.10 1.99 27.90
N THR A 67 -15.24 2.66 27.85
CA THR A 67 -16.21 2.61 28.96
C THR A 67 -17.16 1.44 28.81
N LYS A 68 -17.49 0.81 29.93
CA LYS A 68 -18.56 -0.17 30.01
C LYS A 68 -19.90 0.57 30.01
N VAL A 69 -20.69 0.41 28.94
CA VAL A 69 -21.96 1.13 28.72
C VAL A 69 -23.18 0.28 28.94
N ALA A 70 -23.03 -1.06 28.90
CA ALA A 70 -24.13 -1.99 29.10
C ALA A 70 -23.66 -3.35 29.63
N ASN A 71 -24.59 -4.29 29.80
CA ASN A 71 -24.24 -5.66 30.13
C ASN A 71 -23.43 -6.29 28.99
N PRO A 72 -22.38 -7.10 29.32
CA PRO A 72 -21.62 -7.82 28.32
C PRO A 72 -22.54 -8.63 27.39
N GLU A 73 -22.09 -8.73 26.13
CA GLU A 73 -22.73 -9.58 25.10
C GLU A 73 -24.21 -9.19 24.82
N THR A 74 -24.59 -7.90 25.06
CA THR A 74 -25.90 -7.40 24.65
C THR A 74 -25.99 -7.36 23.11
N PRO A 75 -27.02 -7.98 22.50
CA PRO A 75 -27.14 -8.06 21.05
C PRO A 75 -27.38 -6.69 20.38
N PRO A 76 -27.10 -6.57 19.08
CA PRO A 76 -27.44 -5.38 18.31
C PRO A 76 -28.93 -5.01 18.43
N GLY A 77 -29.20 -3.72 18.69
CA GLY A 77 -30.56 -3.18 18.80
C GLY A 77 -30.62 -1.93 19.67
N GLY A 78 -31.69 -1.16 19.50
CA GLY A 78 -31.91 0.07 20.26
C GLY A 78 -30.75 1.08 20.17
N ALA A 79 -30.16 1.42 21.31
CA ALA A 79 -29.03 2.35 21.38
C ALA A 79 -27.69 1.73 20.89
N PHE A 80 -27.60 0.40 20.80
CA PHE A 80 -26.37 -0.32 20.46
C PHE A 80 -26.46 -0.93 19.06
N VAL A 81 -26.17 -0.12 18.04
CA VAL A 81 -26.36 -0.49 16.62
C VAL A 81 -25.61 -1.78 16.23
N MET A 82 -24.39 -1.96 16.72
CA MET A 82 -23.55 -3.14 16.48
C MET A 82 -23.40 -4.04 17.71
N GLY A 83 -24.21 -3.80 18.75
CA GLY A 83 -24.18 -4.55 20.00
C GLY A 83 -23.01 -4.19 20.93
N ILE A 84 -22.90 -4.96 21.98
CA ILE A 84 -21.91 -4.79 23.05
C ILE A 84 -20.97 -6.00 23.04
N ASP A 85 -19.70 -5.75 23.31
CA ASP A 85 -18.68 -6.79 23.39
C ASP A 85 -18.68 -7.52 24.75
N ARG A 86 -17.78 -8.51 24.92
CA ARG A 86 -17.62 -9.26 26.17
C ARG A 86 -17.18 -8.41 27.36
N SER A 87 -16.62 -7.21 27.12
CA SER A 87 -16.17 -6.27 28.14
C SER A 87 -17.25 -5.29 28.56
N GLY A 88 -18.41 -5.30 27.87
CA GLY A 88 -19.48 -4.34 28.08
C GLY A 88 -19.32 -3.04 27.32
N GLN A 89 -18.41 -3.01 26.31
CA GLN A 89 -18.07 -1.84 25.50
C GLN A 89 -18.87 -1.84 24.19
N ASP A 90 -19.21 -0.64 23.68
CA ASP A 90 -19.95 -0.49 22.43
C ASP A 90 -19.08 -0.84 21.19
N VAL A 91 -19.51 -1.84 20.43
CA VAL A 91 -18.77 -2.35 19.26
C VAL A 91 -18.63 -1.28 18.19
N LEU A 92 -19.68 -0.50 17.90
CA LEU A 92 -19.62 0.57 16.89
C LEU A 92 -18.59 1.64 17.27
N SER A 93 -18.59 2.09 18.51
CA SER A 93 -17.62 3.08 19.02
C SER A 93 -16.18 2.54 18.91
N ARG A 94 -15.97 1.28 19.24
CA ARG A 94 -14.66 0.63 19.12
C ARG A 94 -14.19 0.51 17.67
N ILE A 95 -15.08 0.21 16.73
CA ILE A 95 -14.78 0.17 15.30
C ILE A 95 -14.37 1.54 14.78
N ILE A 96 -15.12 2.58 15.12
CA ILE A 96 -14.85 3.95 14.68
C ILE A 96 -13.48 4.43 15.19
N TRP A 97 -13.21 4.26 16.48
CA TRP A 97 -11.93 4.63 17.07
C TRP A 97 -10.78 3.73 16.63
N GLY A 98 -11.05 2.42 16.49
CA GLY A 98 -10.10 1.40 16.09
C GLY A 98 -9.56 1.59 14.67
N ALA A 99 -10.27 2.31 13.80
CA ALA A 99 -9.79 2.62 12.46
C ALA A 99 -8.48 3.42 12.42
N ARG A 100 -8.17 4.17 13.49
CA ARG A 100 -6.95 5.01 13.59
C ARG A 100 -5.68 4.19 13.59
N ILE A 101 -5.71 3.02 14.20
CA ILE A 101 -4.53 2.19 14.41
C ILE A 101 -4.01 1.57 13.11
N PRO A 102 -4.79 0.77 12.37
CA PRO A 102 -4.34 0.22 11.10
C PRO A 102 -3.92 1.33 10.12
N LEU A 103 -4.66 2.44 10.04
CA LEU A 103 -4.29 3.56 9.16
C LEU A 103 -2.93 4.17 9.53
N ALA A 104 -2.66 4.39 10.83
CA ALA A 104 -1.38 4.93 11.30
C ALA A 104 -0.23 3.94 11.02
N ILE A 105 -0.42 2.66 11.35
CA ILE A 105 0.60 1.62 11.16
C ILE A 105 0.92 1.45 9.68
N ILE A 106 -0.09 1.38 8.81
CA ILE A 106 0.09 1.26 7.38
C ILE A 106 0.87 2.46 6.83
N ALA A 107 0.45 3.68 7.18
CA ALA A 107 1.10 4.89 6.70
C ALA A 107 2.59 4.92 7.10
N VAL A 108 2.92 4.58 8.34
CA VAL A 108 4.31 4.56 8.82
C VAL A 108 5.09 3.40 8.20
N ALA A 109 4.55 2.18 8.23
CA ALA A 109 5.23 0.98 7.72
C ALA A 109 5.55 1.08 6.23
N THR A 110 4.55 1.44 5.42
CA THR A 110 4.74 1.58 3.96
C THR A 110 5.68 2.72 3.59
N THR A 111 5.64 3.82 4.35
CA THR A 111 6.58 4.95 4.16
C THR A 111 8.02 4.53 4.47
N ILE A 112 8.27 3.83 5.58
CA ILE A 112 9.60 3.33 5.95
C ILE A 112 10.09 2.33 4.89
N SER A 113 9.24 1.37 4.49
CA SER A 113 9.59 0.36 3.50
C SER A 113 9.96 0.98 2.16
N LEU A 114 9.19 1.98 1.71
CA LEU A 114 9.47 2.73 0.49
C LEU A 114 10.74 3.57 0.62
N ALA A 115 10.91 4.27 1.74
CA ALA A 115 12.08 5.14 1.98
C ALA A 115 13.40 4.37 1.96
N ILE A 116 13.39 3.08 2.33
CA ILE A 116 14.56 2.20 2.31
C ILE A 116 14.64 1.42 0.98
N GLY A 117 13.53 0.80 0.57
CA GLY A 117 13.48 -0.07 -0.61
C GLY A 117 13.71 0.68 -1.93
N LEU A 118 13.22 1.92 -2.07
CA LEU A 118 13.37 2.73 -3.27
C LEU A 118 14.84 3.09 -3.56
N PRO A 119 15.60 3.70 -2.64
CA PRO A 119 17.00 4.00 -2.90
C PRO A 119 17.85 2.75 -3.14
N MET A 120 17.63 1.69 -2.35
CA MET A 120 18.36 0.43 -2.50
C MET A 120 18.05 -0.24 -3.85
N GLY A 121 16.78 -0.26 -4.28
CA GLY A 121 16.37 -0.78 -5.58
C GLY A 121 16.93 0.04 -6.75
N LEU A 122 16.92 1.38 -6.64
CA LEU A 122 17.51 2.28 -7.63
C LEU A 122 19.02 2.03 -7.79
N LEU A 123 19.74 1.97 -6.68
CA LEU A 123 21.20 1.74 -6.71
C LEU A 123 21.53 0.34 -7.24
N SER A 124 20.86 -0.68 -6.76
CA SER A 124 21.05 -2.08 -7.16
C SER A 124 20.81 -2.28 -8.66
N GLY A 125 19.65 -1.86 -9.16
CA GLY A 125 19.27 -2.01 -10.56
C GLY A 125 20.17 -1.20 -11.52
N PHE A 126 20.55 0.02 -11.13
CA PHE A 126 21.36 0.90 -11.98
C PHE A 126 22.83 0.54 -12.00
N VAL A 127 23.45 0.33 -10.84
CA VAL A 127 24.89 0.04 -10.70
C VAL A 127 25.19 -1.40 -11.14
N GLY A 128 24.43 -2.37 -10.64
CA GLY A 128 24.66 -3.79 -10.93
C GLY A 128 25.89 -4.35 -10.23
N GLY A 129 26.40 -5.48 -10.75
CA GLY A 129 27.66 -6.05 -10.32
C GLY A 129 27.66 -6.62 -8.89
N ARG A 130 28.73 -6.37 -8.13
CA ARG A 130 28.90 -6.86 -6.75
C ARG A 130 27.91 -6.24 -5.78
N LEU A 131 27.61 -4.94 -5.92
CA LEU A 131 26.65 -4.24 -5.07
C LEU A 131 25.26 -4.86 -5.21
N ASP A 132 24.82 -5.06 -6.44
CA ASP A 132 23.54 -5.70 -6.74
C ASP A 132 23.46 -7.09 -6.11
N ARG A 133 24.49 -7.91 -6.27
CA ARG A 133 24.53 -9.27 -5.73
C ARG A 133 24.40 -9.31 -4.20
N ILE A 134 25.09 -8.38 -3.50
CA ILE A 134 25.03 -8.30 -2.03
C ILE A 134 23.63 -7.85 -1.59
N LEU A 135 23.07 -6.81 -2.21
CA LEU A 135 21.75 -6.30 -1.85
C LEU A 135 20.66 -7.32 -2.11
N VAL A 136 20.71 -8.02 -3.25
CA VAL A 136 19.79 -9.11 -3.56
C VAL A 136 19.89 -10.22 -2.51
N LEU A 137 21.09 -10.66 -2.16
CA LEU A 137 21.28 -11.70 -1.16
C LEU A 137 20.68 -11.32 0.19
N VAL A 138 20.88 -10.08 0.65
CA VAL A 138 20.30 -9.60 1.92
C VAL A 138 18.78 -9.56 1.84
N MET A 139 18.22 -9.02 0.75
CA MET A 139 16.77 -8.92 0.58
C MET A 139 16.11 -10.29 0.42
N ASP A 140 16.74 -11.20 -0.29
CA ASP A 140 16.23 -12.56 -0.46
C ASP A 140 16.32 -13.35 0.84
N SER A 141 17.34 -13.10 1.68
CA SER A 141 17.44 -13.69 3.02
C SER A 141 16.27 -13.26 3.93
N ILE A 142 15.87 -11.99 3.89
CA ILE A 142 14.69 -11.50 4.63
C ILE A 142 13.42 -12.13 4.06
N TYR A 143 13.29 -12.15 2.74
CA TYR A 143 12.10 -12.65 2.04
C TYR A 143 11.92 -14.17 2.12
N ALA A 144 12.97 -14.91 2.46
CA ALA A 144 12.92 -16.36 2.66
C ALA A 144 12.07 -16.78 3.88
N PHE A 145 11.87 -15.87 4.82
CA PHE A 145 10.99 -16.11 5.96
C PHE A 145 9.54 -15.82 5.60
N PRO A 146 8.57 -16.64 6.05
CA PRO A 146 7.15 -16.27 5.95
C PRO A 146 6.91 -14.92 6.63
N GLY A 147 6.36 -13.93 5.88
CA GLY A 147 6.29 -12.53 6.30
C GLY A 147 5.65 -12.33 7.69
N LEU A 148 4.50 -12.96 7.93
CA LEU A 148 3.82 -12.87 9.23
C LEU A 148 4.68 -13.44 10.36
N LEU A 149 5.36 -14.58 10.16
CA LEU A 149 6.22 -15.16 11.17
C LEU A 149 7.42 -14.26 11.49
N LEU A 150 8.04 -13.66 10.48
CA LEU A 150 9.11 -12.69 10.67
C LEU A 150 8.62 -11.46 11.43
N ALA A 151 7.44 -10.94 11.09
CA ALA A 151 6.84 -9.82 11.79
C ALA A 151 6.57 -10.14 13.27
N ILE A 152 6.07 -11.34 13.59
CA ILE A 152 5.85 -11.83 14.97
C ILE A 152 7.17 -11.82 15.76
N VAL A 153 8.23 -12.39 15.19
CA VAL A 153 9.54 -12.46 15.87
C VAL A 153 10.08 -11.05 16.14
N ILE A 154 10.03 -10.16 15.14
CA ILE A 154 10.51 -8.78 15.28
C ILE A 154 9.67 -8.02 16.31
N ALA A 155 8.34 -8.11 16.25
CA ALA A 155 7.43 -7.45 17.19
C ALA A 155 7.63 -7.96 18.63
N ALA A 156 7.87 -9.25 18.81
CA ALA A 156 8.15 -9.84 20.13
C ALA A 156 9.46 -9.31 20.73
N ILE A 157 10.49 -9.05 19.91
CA ILE A 157 11.80 -8.53 20.37
C ILE A 157 11.69 -7.02 20.68
N ILE A 158 11.06 -6.24 19.82
CA ILE A 158 11.00 -4.77 19.94
C ILE A 158 9.95 -4.36 21.01
N GLY A 159 8.92 -5.18 21.20
CA GLY A 159 7.84 -4.95 22.14
C GLY A 159 6.63 -4.23 21.54
N ARG A 160 5.62 -3.95 22.41
CA ARG A 160 4.34 -3.37 22.01
C ARG A 160 4.45 -1.89 21.63
N GLY A 161 3.62 -1.45 20.72
CA GLY A 161 3.47 -0.04 20.35
C GLY A 161 3.28 0.17 18.85
N VAL A 162 2.57 1.24 18.48
CA VAL A 162 2.27 1.57 17.08
C VAL A 162 3.53 1.66 16.22
N LEU A 163 4.55 2.39 16.70
CA LEU A 163 5.81 2.54 15.97
C LEU A 163 6.56 1.21 15.85
N ASN A 164 6.58 0.40 16.93
CA ASN A 164 7.28 -0.87 16.95
C ASN A 164 6.68 -1.87 15.95
N ILE A 165 5.35 -1.97 15.91
CA ILE A 165 4.64 -2.78 14.93
C ILE A 165 4.90 -2.26 13.51
N SER A 166 4.83 -0.94 13.31
CA SER A 166 5.11 -0.33 12.01
C SER A 166 6.51 -0.66 11.51
N VAL A 167 7.52 -0.64 12.38
CA VAL A 167 8.89 -1.03 12.05
C VAL A 167 8.99 -2.52 11.74
N ALA A 168 8.34 -3.39 12.52
CA ALA A 168 8.32 -4.82 12.26
C ALA A 168 7.73 -5.14 10.87
N ILE A 169 6.57 -4.55 10.56
CA ILE A 169 5.92 -4.68 9.26
C ILE A 169 6.80 -4.07 8.15
N ALA A 170 7.41 -2.91 8.38
CA ALA A 170 8.26 -2.26 7.39
C ALA A 170 9.43 -3.17 6.97
N ILE A 171 10.11 -3.81 7.90
CA ILE A 171 11.24 -4.71 7.62
C ILE A 171 10.80 -5.86 6.71
N VAL A 172 9.63 -6.41 6.92
CA VAL A 172 9.07 -7.51 6.10
C VAL A 172 8.81 -7.05 4.65
N TYR A 173 8.37 -5.80 4.45
CA TYR A 173 7.98 -5.30 3.12
C TYR A 173 9.10 -4.57 2.37
N ILE A 174 10.22 -4.17 3.00
CA ILE A 174 11.39 -3.59 2.32
C ILE A 174 11.83 -4.42 1.09
N PRO A 175 11.97 -5.77 1.17
CA PRO A 175 12.39 -6.58 0.03
C PRO A 175 11.43 -6.49 -1.16
N THR A 176 10.13 -6.37 -0.92
CA THR A 176 9.12 -6.25 -1.98
C THR A 176 9.30 -4.95 -2.77
N TYR A 177 9.44 -3.79 -2.08
CA TYR A 177 9.74 -2.51 -2.72
C TYR A 177 11.08 -2.57 -3.47
N PHE A 178 12.13 -3.07 -2.81
CA PHE A 178 13.45 -3.23 -3.43
C PHE A 178 13.38 -4.01 -4.74
N ARG A 179 12.76 -5.18 -4.73
CA ARG A 179 12.71 -6.10 -5.88
C ARG A 179 11.98 -5.50 -7.07
N VAL A 180 10.80 -4.91 -6.84
CA VAL A 180 10.02 -4.32 -7.92
C VAL A 180 10.73 -3.11 -8.53
N ILE A 181 11.26 -2.23 -7.69
CA ILE A 181 12.00 -1.04 -8.13
C ILE A 181 13.27 -1.44 -8.87
N ARG A 182 14.06 -2.39 -8.34
CA ARG A 182 15.26 -2.91 -9.00
C ARG A 182 14.96 -3.46 -10.40
N ASN A 183 13.90 -4.25 -10.54
CA ASN A 183 13.51 -4.84 -11.82
C ASN A 183 13.12 -3.76 -12.84
N HIS A 184 12.32 -2.77 -12.43
CA HIS A 184 11.97 -1.63 -13.28
C HIS A 184 13.19 -0.80 -13.68
N VAL A 185 14.10 -0.52 -12.74
CA VAL A 185 15.36 0.20 -13.04
C VAL A 185 16.19 -0.56 -14.07
N SER A 186 16.29 -1.89 -13.93
CA SER A 186 17.03 -2.73 -14.87
C SER A 186 16.42 -2.70 -16.29
N GLN A 187 15.11 -2.59 -16.41
CA GLN A 187 14.42 -2.42 -17.69
C GLN A 187 14.66 -1.02 -18.27
N VAL A 188 14.40 0.02 -17.49
CA VAL A 188 14.54 1.43 -17.93
C VAL A 188 15.98 1.75 -18.31
N LYS A 189 16.97 1.14 -17.65
CA LYS A 189 18.38 1.33 -17.95
C LYS A 189 18.77 0.89 -19.37
N GLN A 190 18.04 -0.07 -19.94
CA GLN A 190 18.28 -0.59 -21.30
C GLN A 190 17.56 0.21 -22.39
N GLU A 191 16.82 1.26 -22.01
CA GLU A 191 16.13 2.10 -22.96
C GLU A 191 17.13 2.97 -23.77
N PRO A 192 16.96 3.11 -25.10
CA PRO A 192 17.93 3.81 -25.97
C PRO A 192 18.25 5.26 -25.52
N TYR A 193 17.29 5.96 -24.94
CA TYR A 193 17.52 7.32 -24.45
C TYR A 193 18.38 7.37 -23.19
N VAL A 194 18.37 6.30 -22.36
CA VAL A 194 19.23 6.18 -21.18
C VAL A 194 20.65 5.82 -21.60
N GLU A 195 20.80 4.88 -22.54
CA GLU A 195 22.09 4.50 -23.11
C GLU A 195 22.76 5.67 -23.81
N ALA A 196 22.01 6.45 -24.59
CA ALA A 196 22.51 7.66 -25.22
C ALA A 196 23.00 8.69 -24.20
N ALA A 197 22.25 8.91 -23.11
CA ALA A 197 22.68 9.82 -22.05
C ALA A 197 23.98 9.38 -21.36
N ILE A 198 24.16 8.07 -21.16
CA ILE A 198 25.40 7.50 -20.61
C ILE A 198 26.56 7.65 -21.61
N ALA A 199 26.32 7.35 -22.89
CA ALA A 199 27.34 7.48 -23.97
C ALA A 199 27.81 8.93 -24.15
N LEU A 200 26.93 9.91 -23.93
CA LEU A 200 27.26 11.35 -23.93
C LEU A 200 28.01 11.80 -22.65
N GLY A 201 28.40 10.90 -21.75
CA GLY A 201 29.18 11.20 -20.56
C GLY A 201 28.38 11.82 -19.41
N MET A 202 27.04 11.72 -19.42
CA MET A 202 26.22 12.26 -18.33
C MET A 202 26.54 11.53 -17.00
N PRO A 203 26.75 12.27 -15.88
CA PRO A 203 27.04 11.65 -14.59
C PRO A 203 25.88 10.76 -14.13
N ARG A 204 26.22 9.57 -13.60
CA ARG A 204 25.26 8.53 -13.19
C ARG A 204 24.11 9.06 -12.33
N ARG A 205 24.41 9.93 -11.34
CA ARG A 205 23.40 10.55 -10.49
C ARG A 205 22.35 11.33 -11.30
N ARG A 206 22.79 12.06 -12.33
CA ARG A 206 21.88 12.84 -13.19
C ARG A 206 21.05 11.93 -14.08
N VAL A 207 21.61 10.84 -14.58
CA VAL A 207 20.88 9.82 -15.34
C VAL A 207 19.79 9.20 -14.46
N ILE A 208 20.12 8.76 -13.24
CA ILE A 208 19.16 8.18 -12.29
C ILE A 208 18.02 9.16 -12.01
N MET A 209 18.35 10.39 -11.60
CA MET A 209 17.33 11.35 -11.14
C MET A 209 16.46 11.91 -12.28
N ARG A 210 17.00 12.04 -13.50
CA ARG A 210 16.30 12.70 -14.61
C ARG A 210 15.62 11.74 -15.57
N TYR A 211 16.14 10.52 -15.70
CA TYR A 211 15.65 9.56 -16.69
C TYR A 211 15.09 8.29 -16.05
N VAL A 212 15.72 7.74 -15.03
CA VAL A 212 15.32 6.47 -14.43
C VAL A 212 14.21 6.68 -13.40
N LEU A 213 14.45 7.50 -12.38
CA LEU A 213 13.49 7.70 -11.28
C LEU A 213 12.09 8.15 -11.74
N PRO A 214 11.94 9.10 -12.69
CA PRO A 214 10.60 9.52 -13.14
C PRO A 214 9.80 8.40 -13.82
N ASN A 215 10.49 7.44 -14.46
CA ASN A 215 9.85 6.28 -15.09
C ASN A 215 9.47 5.23 -14.03
N VAL A 216 10.34 4.96 -13.08
CA VAL A 216 10.11 4.01 -11.97
C VAL A 216 9.04 4.54 -11.02
N ALA A 217 8.98 5.85 -10.80
CA ALA A 217 8.00 6.49 -9.89
C ALA A 217 6.54 6.21 -10.28
N GLN A 218 6.26 5.88 -11.54
CA GLN A 218 4.91 5.52 -12.00
C GLN A 218 4.38 4.24 -11.35
N SER A 219 5.26 3.33 -10.94
CA SER A 219 4.87 2.07 -10.27
C SER A 219 4.74 2.20 -8.76
N ILE A 220 5.23 3.30 -8.16
CA ILE A 220 5.22 3.47 -6.71
C ILE A 220 3.79 3.44 -6.14
N PRO A 221 2.78 4.16 -6.70
CA PRO A 221 1.42 4.12 -6.17
C PRO A 221 0.81 2.72 -6.17
N VAL A 222 1.09 1.92 -7.22
CA VAL A 222 0.61 0.54 -7.33
C VAL A 222 1.20 -0.32 -6.21
N ILE A 223 2.53 -0.34 -6.09
CA ILE A 223 3.22 -1.14 -5.07
C ILE A 223 2.83 -0.69 -3.67
N PHE A 224 2.69 0.62 -3.47
CA PHE A 224 2.27 1.21 -2.20
C PHE A 224 0.89 0.69 -1.78
N SER A 225 -0.10 0.71 -2.68
CA SER A 225 -1.47 0.27 -2.38
C SER A 225 -1.55 -1.22 -2.08
N VAL A 226 -0.86 -2.06 -2.86
CA VAL A 226 -0.83 -3.51 -2.65
C VAL A 226 -0.17 -3.84 -1.30
N ASN A 227 1.02 -3.26 -1.02
CA ASN A 227 1.69 -3.50 0.24
C ASN A 227 0.94 -2.90 1.44
N ALA A 228 0.19 -1.81 1.24
CA ALA A 228 -0.70 -1.26 2.26
C ALA A 228 -1.81 -2.26 2.61
N ALA A 229 -2.43 -2.89 1.62
CA ALA A 229 -3.45 -3.92 1.83
C ALA A 229 -2.91 -5.12 2.62
N ASP A 230 -1.74 -5.64 2.24
CA ASP A 230 -1.08 -6.73 2.95
C ASP A 230 -0.66 -6.34 4.37
N SER A 231 -0.26 -5.07 4.56
CA SER A 231 0.11 -4.54 5.88
C SER A 231 -1.07 -4.48 6.84
N VAL A 232 -2.33 -4.23 6.35
CA VAL A 232 -3.55 -4.31 7.17
C VAL A 232 -3.70 -5.72 7.75
N LEU A 233 -3.56 -6.75 6.91
CA LEU A 233 -3.72 -8.14 7.35
C LEU A 233 -2.61 -8.56 8.32
N THR A 234 -1.37 -8.12 8.05
CA THR A 234 -0.22 -8.41 8.92
C THR A 234 -0.38 -7.73 10.28
N GLU A 235 -0.83 -6.47 10.29
CA GLU A 235 -1.12 -5.71 11.50
C GLU A 235 -2.22 -6.40 12.32
N ALA A 236 -3.37 -6.69 11.70
CA ALA A 236 -4.48 -7.37 12.36
C ALA A 236 -4.07 -8.75 12.92
N GLY A 237 -3.20 -9.49 12.21
CA GLY A 237 -2.64 -10.75 12.68
C GLY A 237 -1.75 -10.57 13.91
N LEU A 238 -0.88 -9.55 13.94
CA LEU A 238 -0.02 -9.26 15.09
C LEU A 238 -0.82 -8.84 16.32
N THR A 239 -1.82 -7.96 16.14
CA THR A 239 -2.66 -7.47 17.23
C THR A 239 -3.61 -8.55 17.73
N PHE A 240 -4.12 -9.42 16.85
CA PHE A 240 -4.85 -10.63 17.22
C PHE A 240 -4.04 -11.57 18.12
N LEU A 241 -2.75 -11.73 17.87
CA LEU A 241 -1.85 -12.53 18.71
C LEU A 241 -1.40 -11.80 19.98
N GLY A 242 -1.87 -10.59 20.25
CA GLY A 242 -1.54 -9.81 21.43
C GLY A 242 -0.16 -9.17 21.40
N LEU A 243 0.52 -9.18 20.26
CA LEU A 243 1.83 -8.56 20.05
C LEU A 243 1.73 -7.09 19.62
N GLY A 244 0.51 -6.55 19.56
CA GLY A 244 0.22 -5.25 19.01
C GLY A 244 0.39 -4.11 19.99
N LEU A 245 -0.69 -3.77 20.65
CA LEU A 245 -0.84 -2.55 21.41
C LEU A 245 -1.02 -2.84 22.91
N PRO A 246 -0.75 -1.85 23.77
CA PRO A 246 -1.18 -1.93 25.15
C PRO A 246 -2.70 -2.10 25.27
N PRO A 247 -3.19 -2.83 26.29
CA PRO A 247 -4.63 -2.97 26.53
C PRO A 247 -5.32 -1.59 26.66
N GLY A 248 -6.56 -1.50 26.16
CA GLY A 248 -7.36 -0.27 26.23
C GLY A 248 -7.31 0.60 24.98
N ILE A 249 -6.44 0.32 24.01
CA ILE A 249 -6.45 1.00 22.73
C ILE A 249 -7.39 0.22 21.80
N PRO A 250 -8.47 0.85 21.26
CA PRO A 250 -9.33 0.20 20.28
C PRO A 250 -8.55 -0.19 19.02
N ASP A 251 -8.69 -1.44 18.61
CA ASP A 251 -8.00 -2.01 17.45
C ASP A 251 -8.78 -3.20 16.93
N TRP A 252 -8.96 -3.30 15.61
CA TRP A 252 -9.82 -4.32 15.02
C TRP A 252 -9.29 -5.75 15.22
N GLY A 253 -7.99 -5.98 15.06
CA GLY A 253 -7.38 -7.28 15.26
C GLY A 253 -7.43 -7.72 16.72
N PHE A 254 -7.14 -6.82 17.65
CA PHE A 254 -7.25 -7.06 19.08
C PHE A 254 -8.69 -7.34 19.51
N ASP A 255 -9.67 -6.59 18.97
CA ASP A 255 -11.08 -6.80 19.28
C ASP A 255 -11.58 -8.17 18.83
N ILE A 256 -11.13 -8.65 17.66
CA ILE A 256 -11.39 -10.02 17.22
C ILE A 256 -10.79 -11.01 18.22
N SER A 257 -9.51 -10.85 18.61
CA SER A 257 -8.83 -11.72 19.57
C SER A 257 -9.56 -11.78 20.91
N LEU A 258 -10.13 -10.67 21.34
CA LEU A 258 -10.85 -10.60 22.60
C LEU A 258 -12.17 -11.37 22.56
N ASN A 259 -12.88 -11.36 21.42
CA ASN A 259 -14.27 -11.82 21.33
C ASN A 259 -14.43 -13.17 20.61
N TRP A 260 -13.45 -13.67 19.84
CA TRP A 260 -13.61 -14.87 19.00
C TRP A 260 -13.99 -16.15 19.77
N GLN A 261 -13.53 -16.30 21.02
CA GLN A 261 -13.87 -17.45 21.87
C GLN A 261 -15.35 -17.47 22.31
N ARG A 262 -16.03 -16.33 22.19
CA ARG A 262 -17.44 -16.14 22.52
C ARG A 262 -18.31 -15.91 21.28
N PHE A 263 -17.86 -16.40 20.12
CA PHE A 263 -18.51 -16.18 18.84
C PHE A 263 -19.99 -16.64 18.85
N GLU A 264 -20.30 -17.76 19.49
CA GLU A 264 -21.69 -18.25 19.59
C GLU A 264 -22.60 -17.31 20.38
N ALA A 265 -22.09 -16.66 21.41
CA ALA A 265 -22.85 -15.74 22.27
C ALA A 265 -22.93 -14.31 21.72
N SER A 266 -21.85 -13.85 21.06
CA SER A 266 -21.71 -12.47 20.58
C SER A 266 -20.94 -12.40 19.25
N TRP A 267 -21.46 -13.06 18.22
CA TRP A 267 -20.86 -13.13 16.88
C TRP A 267 -20.55 -11.74 16.29
N TRP A 268 -21.37 -10.74 16.57
CA TRP A 268 -21.23 -9.36 16.07
C TRP A 268 -19.92 -8.70 16.51
N ALA A 269 -19.47 -8.97 17.74
CA ALA A 269 -18.25 -8.39 18.30
C ALA A 269 -16.97 -8.90 17.62
N THR A 270 -17.04 -10.04 16.93
CA THR A 270 -15.95 -10.60 16.09
C THR A 270 -16.17 -10.26 14.62
N PHE A 271 -17.41 -10.35 14.13
CA PHE A 271 -17.75 -10.18 12.73
C PHE A 271 -17.52 -8.75 12.23
N TYR A 272 -18.00 -7.74 12.96
CA TYR A 272 -17.89 -6.36 12.50
C TYR A 272 -16.45 -5.86 12.39
N PRO A 273 -15.54 -6.04 13.36
CA PRO A 273 -14.14 -5.68 13.17
C PRO A 273 -13.50 -6.41 11.99
N GLY A 274 -13.79 -7.71 11.80
CA GLY A 274 -13.32 -8.48 10.65
C GLY A 274 -13.84 -7.94 9.31
N LEU A 275 -15.09 -7.51 9.27
CA LEU A 275 -15.68 -6.87 8.10
C LEU A 275 -14.96 -5.56 7.73
N PHE A 276 -14.61 -4.72 8.72
CA PHE A 276 -13.88 -3.48 8.46
C PHE A 276 -12.44 -3.71 7.99
N ILE A 277 -11.76 -4.76 8.49
CA ILE A 277 -10.46 -5.21 7.97
C ILE A 277 -10.62 -5.61 6.49
N LEU A 278 -11.63 -6.43 6.17
CA LEU A 278 -11.92 -6.86 4.80
C LEU A 278 -12.20 -5.66 3.87
N ILE A 279 -13.04 -4.72 4.30
CA ILE A 279 -13.40 -3.53 3.53
C ILE A 279 -12.15 -2.68 3.24
N LEU A 280 -11.32 -2.40 4.25
CA LEU A 280 -10.11 -1.59 4.08
C LEU A 280 -9.10 -2.29 3.16
N THR A 281 -8.85 -3.57 3.36
CA THR A 281 -7.93 -4.37 2.53
C THR A 281 -8.41 -4.41 1.08
N THR A 282 -9.69 -4.70 0.85
CA THR A 282 -10.29 -4.73 -0.50
C THR A 282 -10.21 -3.35 -1.17
N ALA A 283 -10.49 -2.28 -0.44
CA ALA A 283 -10.42 -0.93 -0.97
C ALA A 283 -8.99 -0.55 -1.41
N LEU A 284 -7.98 -0.90 -0.60
CA LEU A 284 -6.57 -0.67 -0.94
C LEU A 284 -6.13 -1.53 -2.13
N THR A 285 -6.59 -2.77 -2.23
CA THR A 285 -6.36 -3.66 -3.39
C THR A 285 -6.98 -3.08 -4.65
N PHE A 286 -8.22 -2.59 -4.60
CA PHE A 286 -8.87 -1.94 -5.73
C PHE A 286 -8.10 -0.70 -6.23
N VAL A 287 -7.55 0.09 -5.32
CA VAL A 287 -6.68 1.21 -5.70
C VAL A 287 -5.42 0.70 -6.40
N GLY A 288 -4.77 -0.33 -5.85
CA GLY A 288 -3.53 -0.89 -6.41
C GLY A 288 -3.71 -1.53 -7.77
N GLU A 289 -4.66 -2.45 -7.90
CA GLU A 289 -4.94 -3.18 -9.16
C GLU A 289 -5.45 -2.23 -10.24
N GLY A 290 -6.42 -1.38 -9.92
CA GLY A 290 -6.95 -0.44 -10.89
C GLY A 290 -5.91 0.60 -11.35
N LEU A 291 -5.01 1.06 -10.48
CA LEU A 291 -3.86 1.88 -10.89
C LEU A 291 -2.90 1.11 -11.78
N ASN A 292 -2.65 -0.17 -11.49
CA ASN A 292 -1.81 -1.02 -12.33
C ASN A 292 -2.39 -1.13 -13.75
N ASP A 293 -3.69 -1.37 -13.88
CA ASP A 293 -4.37 -1.48 -15.17
C ASP A 293 -4.32 -0.18 -15.98
N ILE A 294 -4.50 0.95 -15.32
CA ILE A 294 -4.43 2.28 -15.97
C ILE A 294 -3.00 2.61 -16.40
N LEU A 295 -2.00 2.27 -15.58
CA LEU A 295 -0.60 2.64 -15.81
C LEU A 295 0.16 1.64 -16.69
N ASN A 296 -0.35 0.41 -16.88
CA ASN A 296 0.33 -0.63 -17.64
C ASN A 296 0.07 -0.53 -19.16
N PRO A 297 1.06 -0.11 -19.96
CA PRO A 297 0.88 0.07 -21.41
C PRO A 297 0.73 -1.25 -22.20
N LEU A 298 1.06 -2.39 -21.60
CA LEU A 298 0.98 -3.70 -22.28
C LEU A 298 -0.45 -4.23 -22.36
N LEU A 299 -1.26 -4.00 -21.34
CA LEU A 299 -2.68 -4.39 -21.32
C LEU A 299 -3.45 -3.61 -22.39
N ARG A 300 -3.13 -2.34 -22.59
CA ARG A 300 -3.72 -1.47 -23.61
C ARG A 300 -3.53 -1.96 -25.05
N LYS A 301 -2.39 -2.61 -25.38
CA LYS A 301 -2.15 -3.15 -26.72
C LYS A 301 -3.02 -4.38 -27.03
N ARG A 302 -3.46 -5.09 -26.00
CA ARG A 302 -4.35 -6.25 -26.14
C ARG A 302 -5.78 -5.81 -26.47
N ASP A 303 -6.29 -4.80 -25.77
CA ASP A 303 -7.65 -4.28 -25.98
C ASP A 303 -7.79 -3.62 -27.37
N LEU A 304 -6.75 -2.87 -27.80
CA LEU A 304 -6.72 -2.28 -29.14
C LEU A 304 -6.69 -3.34 -30.26
N LYS A 305 -6.02 -4.47 -30.06
CA LYS A 305 -6.03 -5.58 -31.03
C LYS A 305 -7.39 -6.29 -31.06
N ALA A 306 -7.98 -6.55 -29.90
CA ALA A 306 -9.31 -7.17 -29.81
C ALA A 306 -10.42 -6.30 -30.43
N THR A 307 -10.29 -4.95 -30.34
CA THR A 307 -11.25 -4.01 -30.94
C THR A 307 -11.07 -3.83 -32.47
N VAL A 308 -9.91 -4.17 -33.01
CA VAL A 308 -9.62 -4.12 -34.45
C VAL A 308 -9.97 -5.45 -35.15
N GLU A 309 -10.03 -6.55 -34.40
CA GLU A 309 -10.37 -7.90 -34.88
C GLU A 309 -11.88 -8.21 -34.73
N ALA A 310 -12.66 -7.38 -34.03
CA ALA A 310 -14.12 -7.45 -33.91
C ALA A 310 -14.82 -6.49 -34.89
#